data_83a2930b01149da34ca74a75322b6629
#
_entry.id   83a2930b01149da34ca74a75322b6629
#
_cell.length_a   1.000
_cell.length_b   1.000
_cell.length_c   1.000
_cell.angle_alpha   90.00
_cell.angle_beta   90.00
_cell.angle_gamma   90.00
#
_symmetry.space_group_name_H-M   'P 1'
#
loop_
_entity.id
_entity.type
_entity.pdbx_description
1 polymer ?
#
loop_
_entity_poly.entity_id
_entity_poly.type
_entity_poly.pdbx_seq_one_letter_code
_entity_poly.pdbx_strand_id
1 'polypeptide(L)'
;MTQEISELVKRSYSSNPKYTEIMAGFPEDYAQVKTLRDLFEINYKVVEAKDQIRQNLISKIQKNEVKYPEIIGFEEDVIPALDRAILACHDIMLVGQIGQAKTKIAQTIAKHLLSPMPIIKGSITNDSPMDLPQNEMISLLEDQDDTMTSPKFYIDSNSTDKIRNNKLDTKIEWLEGERRFKYVLATPDISVKDLVGQIDAVKITKKGVEMYQIESYSPGQLMQAKHGLFCIDELPVLDTRKQVALLSVLQEGRFTTGAYPVVFEPKTAFFATANPVDYTHSGKIIEPLYDRLKSHIHTHYPKSVEEEMLIIIQEAKISKSFVPVFILKALARIIQNARASQEINQDKGVSVRMGIHCLELLVGEAERTRALSHKMLAIPRPSDMFCIGQSTKFELAEMDDTITNREKILQEFIVQSVKETSLEYIKEMDEVLLEKIKQEFTGKTFQVSQKIVDKNSMQLSYENQLQSFETLQKIIGPIYDKVSIEQQEFEKKTITHNIKSGFLAISEKAQNELRAAVIEIILEGLCWIEPKILDKKEIGYVAA
;
A
#
# COMPACT_ATOMS: atom_id res chain seq x y z
N MET A 1 24.68 -34.59 -30.93
CA MET A 1 23.69 -34.13 -29.96
C MET A 1 24.35 -33.70 -28.64
N THR A 2 25.09 -34.56 -27.93
CA THR A 2 25.74 -34.22 -26.63
C THR A 2 26.80 -33.14 -26.76
N GLN A 3 27.67 -33.17 -27.76
CA GLN A 3 28.67 -32.11 -28.02
C GLN A 3 28.04 -30.76 -28.36
N GLU A 4 26.94 -30.74 -29.10
CA GLU A 4 26.23 -29.52 -29.46
C GLU A 4 25.58 -28.85 -28.24
N ILE A 5 25.07 -29.65 -27.28
CA ILE A 5 24.48 -29.13 -26.02
C ILE A 5 25.60 -28.50 -25.19
N SER A 6 26.72 -29.19 -25.00
CA SER A 6 27.86 -28.69 -24.24
C SER A 6 28.42 -27.40 -24.84
N GLU A 7 28.51 -27.30 -26.17
CA GLU A 7 28.96 -26.08 -26.86
C GLU A 7 27.98 -24.91 -26.71
N LEU A 8 26.66 -25.17 -26.78
CA LEU A 8 25.64 -24.15 -26.60
C LEU A 8 25.71 -23.57 -25.18
N VAL A 9 25.81 -24.43 -24.14
CA VAL A 9 25.94 -24.02 -22.76
C VAL A 9 27.22 -23.22 -22.56
N LYS A 10 28.38 -23.71 -22.99
CA LYS A 10 29.67 -23.02 -22.87
C LYS A 10 29.63 -21.63 -23.52
N ARG A 11 29.07 -21.53 -24.70
CA ARG A 11 28.90 -20.27 -25.42
C ARG A 11 28.01 -19.30 -24.65
N SER A 12 26.86 -19.78 -24.16
CA SER A 12 25.91 -18.96 -23.40
C SER A 12 26.54 -18.39 -22.14
N TYR A 13 27.28 -19.20 -21.36
CA TYR A 13 27.91 -18.73 -20.12
C TYR A 13 29.07 -17.76 -20.36
N SER A 14 29.81 -17.87 -21.46
CA SER A 14 30.98 -17.05 -21.74
C SER A 14 30.69 -15.78 -22.57
N SER A 15 29.55 -15.73 -23.27
CA SER A 15 29.23 -14.63 -24.16
C SER A 15 28.37 -13.56 -23.50
N ASN A 16 28.42 -12.32 -24.01
CA ASN A 16 27.54 -11.24 -23.60
C ASN A 16 26.08 -11.51 -24.00
N PRO A 17 25.09 -10.95 -23.29
CA PRO A 17 23.70 -11.00 -23.68
C PRO A 17 23.48 -10.51 -25.10
N LYS A 18 22.58 -11.16 -25.85
CA LYS A 18 22.21 -10.80 -27.23
C LYS A 18 20.96 -9.93 -27.33
N TYR A 19 20.56 -9.33 -26.22
CA TYR A 19 19.37 -8.48 -26.16
C TYR A 19 19.74 -7.10 -25.63
N THR A 20 18.95 -6.12 -26.05
CA THR A 20 19.00 -4.77 -25.46
C THR A 20 18.08 -4.76 -24.26
N GLU A 21 18.61 -4.39 -23.11
CA GLU A 21 17.85 -4.31 -21.88
C GLU A 21 16.98 -3.04 -21.87
N ILE A 22 15.67 -3.18 -21.68
CA ILE A 22 14.78 -2.03 -21.43
C ILE A 22 14.99 -1.57 -19.99
N MET A 23 14.99 -2.52 -19.08
CA MET A 23 15.30 -2.39 -17.66
C MET A 23 16.35 -3.44 -17.33
N ALA A 24 17.06 -3.27 -16.22
CA ALA A 24 18.14 -4.19 -15.89
C ALA A 24 17.64 -5.64 -15.80
N GLY A 25 18.24 -6.51 -16.58
CA GLY A 25 18.17 -7.95 -16.47
C GLY A 25 17.15 -8.68 -17.32
N PHE A 26 16.50 -8.07 -18.32
CA PHE A 26 15.61 -8.83 -19.20
C PHE A 26 15.50 -8.26 -20.63
N PRO A 27 15.23 -9.11 -21.65
CA PRO A 27 15.03 -8.68 -23.03
C PRO A 27 13.65 -8.03 -23.25
N GLU A 28 13.53 -7.19 -24.26
CA GLU A 28 12.29 -6.49 -24.62
C GLU A 28 11.14 -7.45 -24.94
N ASP A 29 11.44 -8.52 -25.66
CA ASP A 29 10.50 -9.53 -26.13
C ASP A 29 10.52 -10.81 -25.26
N TYR A 30 10.78 -10.67 -23.97
CA TYR A 30 10.92 -11.80 -23.05
C TYR A 30 9.77 -12.80 -23.09
N ALA A 31 8.55 -12.37 -23.42
CA ALA A 31 7.40 -13.25 -23.52
C ALA A 31 7.53 -14.36 -24.58
N GLN A 32 8.45 -14.21 -25.53
CA GLN A 32 8.75 -15.21 -26.57
C GLN A 32 9.73 -16.28 -26.06
N VAL A 33 10.51 -15.97 -25.05
CA VAL A 33 11.50 -16.87 -24.44
C VAL A 33 10.80 -17.80 -23.45
N LYS A 34 10.59 -19.08 -23.81
CA LYS A 34 9.73 -20.02 -23.08
C LYS A 34 10.44 -21.30 -22.60
N THR A 35 11.65 -21.53 -23.09
CA THR A 35 12.40 -22.76 -22.79
C THR A 35 13.82 -22.45 -22.34
N LEU A 36 14.48 -23.43 -21.74
CA LEU A 36 15.90 -23.34 -21.36
C LEU A 36 16.79 -23.13 -22.60
N ARG A 37 16.44 -23.72 -23.75
CA ARG A 37 17.12 -23.49 -25.04
C ARG A 37 17.13 -22.02 -25.41
N ASP A 38 15.95 -21.38 -25.34
CA ASP A 38 15.80 -19.97 -25.71
C ASP A 38 16.67 -19.09 -24.82
N LEU A 39 16.77 -19.38 -23.51
CA LEU A 39 17.65 -18.64 -22.58
C LEU A 39 19.13 -18.74 -22.97
N PHE A 40 19.59 -19.94 -23.40
CA PHE A 40 20.96 -20.12 -23.88
C PHE A 40 21.19 -19.40 -25.21
N GLU A 41 20.22 -19.38 -26.10
CA GLU A 41 20.35 -18.74 -27.39
C GLU A 41 20.50 -17.21 -27.30
N ILE A 42 19.83 -16.59 -26.33
CA ILE A 42 19.96 -15.15 -26.04
C ILE A 42 21.12 -14.82 -25.08
N ASN A 43 21.85 -15.83 -24.58
CA ASN A 43 22.89 -15.68 -23.55
C ASN A 43 22.40 -14.97 -22.30
N TYR A 44 21.24 -15.38 -21.77
CA TYR A 44 20.63 -14.73 -20.61
C TYR A 44 21.56 -14.75 -19.39
N LYS A 45 21.61 -13.62 -18.67
CA LYS A 45 22.38 -13.47 -17.41
C LYS A 45 21.45 -13.04 -16.29
N VAL A 46 21.58 -13.70 -15.15
CA VAL A 46 20.87 -13.29 -13.93
C VAL A 46 21.54 -12.06 -13.34
N VAL A 47 20.75 -11.03 -13.08
CA VAL A 47 21.17 -9.84 -12.34
C VAL A 47 20.63 -10.00 -10.91
N GLU A 48 21.47 -9.79 -9.91
CA GLU A 48 21.04 -9.87 -8.50
C GLU A 48 19.97 -8.82 -8.16
N ALA A 49 19.06 -9.15 -7.24
CA ALA A 49 17.91 -8.30 -6.92
C ALA A 49 18.31 -6.87 -6.52
N LYS A 50 19.35 -6.72 -5.70
CA LYS A 50 19.85 -5.39 -5.26
C LYS A 50 20.41 -4.56 -6.43
N ASP A 51 21.19 -5.20 -7.29
CA ASP A 51 21.76 -4.53 -8.47
C ASP A 51 20.67 -4.17 -9.46
N GLN A 52 19.68 -5.03 -9.65
CA GLN A 52 18.54 -4.77 -10.53
C GLN A 52 17.71 -3.58 -10.03
N ILE A 53 17.36 -3.53 -8.75
CA ILE A 53 16.65 -2.42 -8.12
C ILE A 53 17.45 -1.11 -8.30
N ARG A 54 18.78 -1.16 -8.07
CA ARG A 54 19.67 -0.02 -8.23
C ARG A 54 19.73 0.49 -9.68
N GLN A 55 19.93 -0.40 -10.66
CA GLN A 55 20.04 -0.04 -12.08
C GLN A 55 18.70 0.53 -12.60
N ASN A 56 17.59 -0.07 -12.23
CA ASN A 56 16.26 0.42 -12.59
C ASN A 56 15.94 1.78 -11.97
N LEU A 57 16.35 2.01 -10.73
CA LEU A 57 16.25 3.33 -10.10
C LEU A 57 17.07 4.37 -10.86
N ILE A 58 18.31 4.05 -11.22
CA ILE A 58 19.17 4.95 -12.02
C ILE A 58 18.50 5.28 -13.36
N SER A 59 17.97 4.28 -14.06
CA SER A 59 17.27 4.48 -15.33
C SER A 59 16.07 5.43 -15.19
N LYS A 60 15.25 5.24 -14.15
CA LYS A 60 14.10 6.13 -13.87
C LYS A 60 14.54 7.55 -13.55
N ILE A 61 15.60 7.73 -12.76
CA ILE A 61 16.16 9.06 -12.45
C ILE A 61 16.64 9.75 -13.72
N GLN A 62 17.39 9.04 -14.56
CA GLN A 62 17.92 9.60 -15.83
C GLN A 62 16.83 9.99 -16.81
N LYS A 63 15.74 9.24 -16.86
CA LYS A 63 14.56 9.49 -17.72
C LYS A 63 13.56 10.45 -17.11
N ASN A 64 13.78 10.91 -15.88
CA ASN A 64 12.84 11.74 -15.11
C ASN A 64 11.45 11.08 -14.96
N GLU A 65 11.43 9.75 -14.79
CA GLU A 65 10.20 8.98 -14.57
C GLU A 65 9.83 8.92 -13.09
N VAL A 66 8.53 8.76 -12.81
CA VAL A 66 8.05 8.55 -11.43
C VAL A 66 8.61 7.22 -10.90
N LYS A 67 9.34 7.30 -9.80
CA LYS A 67 10.03 6.16 -9.18
C LYS A 67 9.06 5.27 -8.38
N TYR A 68 8.23 5.90 -7.58
CA TYR A 68 7.33 5.26 -6.61
C TYR A 68 5.90 5.80 -6.76
N PRO A 69 5.16 5.41 -7.80
CA PRO A 69 3.89 6.06 -8.18
C PRO A 69 2.77 5.90 -7.14
N GLU A 70 2.90 4.95 -6.21
CA GLU A 70 1.88 4.67 -5.19
C GLU A 70 2.21 5.30 -3.82
N ILE A 71 3.32 6.04 -3.72
CA ILE A 71 3.81 6.65 -2.49
C ILE A 71 3.63 8.16 -2.55
N ILE A 72 2.95 8.72 -1.56
CA ILE A 72 2.57 10.14 -1.48
C ILE A 72 3.03 10.71 -0.14
N GLY A 73 3.51 11.97 -0.15
CA GLY A 73 3.85 12.75 1.04
C GLY A 73 5.23 12.43 1.63
N PHE A 74 6.11 11.78 0.86
CA PHE A 74 7.47 11.43 1.27
C PHE A 74 8.55 12.02 0.36
N GLU A 75 8.18 12.92 -0.52
CA GLU A 75 9.02 13.46 -1.59
C GLU A 75 10.22 14.24 -1.08
N GLU A 76 10.10 14.89 0.09
CA GLU A 76 11.13 15.78 0.64
C GLU A 76 12.19 15.07 1.47
N ASP A 77 11.87 13.95 2.09
CA ASP A 77 12.74 13.33 3.11
C ASP A 77 12.90 11.82 2.94
N VAL A 78 11.80 11.04 3.00
CA VAL A 78 11.85 9.56 2.98
C VAL A 78 12.29 9.04 1.61
N ILE A 79 11.75 9.56 0.51
CA ILE A 79 12.12 9.16 -0.85
C ILE A 79 13.60 9.44 -1.14
N PRO A 80 14.16 10.64 -0.87
CA PRO A 80 15.58 10.87 -1.03
C PRO A 80 16.48 9.97 -0.16
N ALA A 81 16.04 9.63 1.06
CA ALA A 81 16.77 8.69 1.92
C ALA A 81 16.72 7.26 1.34
N LEU A 82 15.57 6.85 0.82
CA LEU A 82 15.37 5.57 0.16
C LEU A 82 16.21 5.44 -1.11
N ASP A 83 16.23 6.47 -1.95
CA ASP A 83 17.06 6.51 -3.15
C ASP A 83 18.55 6.31 -2.81
N ARG A 84 19.05 7.02 -1.80
CA ARG A 84 20.45 6.86 -1.35
C ARG A 84 20.75 5.45 -0.85
N ALA A 85 19.84 4.86 -0.09
CA ALA A 85 20.00 3.50 0.43
C ALA A 85 20.02 2.45 -0.69
N ILE A 86 19.13 2.58 -1.68
CA ILE A 86 19.07 1.70 -2.86
C ILE A 86 20.32 1.86 -3.72
N LEU A 87 20.76 3.09 -4.00
CA LEU A 87 21.98 3.36 -4.76
C LEU A 87 23.23 2.82 -4.08
N ALA A 88 23.25 2.72 -2.75
CA ALA A 88 24.30 2.11 -1.97
C ALA A 88 24.15 0.56 -1.80
N CYS A 89 23.12 -0.05 -2.37
CA CYS A 89 22.79 -1.47 -2.23
C CYS A 89 22.64 -1.94 -0.76
N HIS A 90 22.11 -1.06 0.11
CA HIS A 90 21.92 -1.37 1.52
C HIS A 90 20.69 -2.25 1.75
N ASP A 91 20.75 -3.07 2.78
CA ASP A 91 19.57 -3.61 3.43
C ASP A 91 18.93 -2.52 4.29
N ILE A 92 17.61 -2.40 4.24
CA ILE A 92 16.88 -1.21 4.70
C ILE A 92 15.95 -1.59 5.85
N MET A 93 15.95 -0.76 6.90
CA MET A 93 14.95 -0.79 7.95
C MET A 93 14.10 0.47 7.89
N LEU A 94 12.79 0.29 7.73
CA LEU A 94 11.79 1.35 7.79
C LEU A 94 11.24 1.44 9.21
N VAL A 95 11.43 2.59 9.85
CA VAL A 95 11.02 2.83 11.24
C VAL A 95 9.88 3.84 11.26
N GLY A 96 8.79 3.51 11.92
CA GLY A 96 7.67 4.44 12.03
C GLY A 96 6.43 3.79 12.60
N GLN A 97 5.44 4.61 12.95
CA GLN A 97 4.19 4.17 13.55
C GLN A 97 3.30 3.37 12.58
N ILE A 98 2.22 2.81 13.10
CA ILE A 98 1.25 2.04 12.32
C ILE A 98 0.59 2.94 11.25
N GLY A 99 0.47 2.44 10.01
CA GLY A 99 -0.18 3.15 8.91
C GLY A 99 0.68 4.19 8.19
N GLN A 100 2.01 4.21 8.42
CA GLN A 100 2.96 5.07 7.71
C GLN A 100 3.59 4.39 6.47
N ALA A 101 2.83 3.61 5.76
CA ALA A 101 3.15 2.98 4.45
C ALA A 101 4.46 2.15 4.39
N LYS A 102 5.07 1.74 5.52
CA LYS A 102 6.34 0.99 5.53
C LYS A 102 6.35 -0.23 4.61
N THR A 103 5.40 -1.13 4.79
CA THR A 103 5.27 -2.34 3.96
C THR A 103 4.92 -2.00 2.51
N LYS A 104 4.12 -0.95 2.28
CA LYS A 104 3.75 -0.49 0.95
C LYS A 104 4.96 0.04 0.17
N ILE A 105 5.90 0.74 0.83
CA ILE A 105 7.15 1.18 0.21
C ILE A 105 7.92 -0.03 -0.34
N ALA A 106 8.13 -1.07 0.47
CA ALA A 106 8.82 -2.27 0.04
C ALA A 106 8.10 -2.99 -1.13
N GLN A 107 6.77 -3.07 -1.08
CA GLN A 107 5.96 -3.64 -2.16
C GLN A 107 6.06 -2.82 -3.46
N THR A 108 6.00 -1.49 -3.36
CA THR A 108 6.14 -0.57 -4.51
C THR A 108 7.52 -0.69 -5.15
N ILE A 109 8.59 -0.84 -4.36
CA ILE A 109 9.94 -1.09 -4.87
C ILE A 109 9.98 -2.39 -5.67
N ALA A 110 9.45 -3.47 -5.12
CA ALA A 110 9.42 -4.76 -5.82
C ALA A 110 8.62 -4.67 -7.13
N LYS A 111 7.47 -4.01 -7.12
CA LYS A 111 6.60 -3.86 -8.29
C LYS A 111 7.21 -3.02 -9.40
N HIS A 112 7.93 -1.95 -9.07
CA HIS A 112 8.36 -0.94 -10.05
C HIS A 112 9.87 -0.91 -10.31
N LEU A 113 10.68 -1.58 -9.46
CA LEU A 113 12.13 -1.62 -9.62
C LEU A 113 12.71 -3.04 -9.74
N LEU A 114 11.92 -4.11 -9.58
CA LEU A 114 12.32 -5.45 -9.97
C LEU A 114 11.78 -5.76 -11.37
N SER A 115 12.68 -6.15 -12.26
CA SER A 115 12.33 -6.56 -13.63
C SER A 115 11.77 -7.99 -13.64
N PRO A 116 11.04 -8.40 -14.70
CA PRO A 116 10.69 -9.79 -14.92
C PRO A 116 11.93 -10.69 -14.93
N MET A 117 11.82 -11.89 -14.36
CA MET A 117 12.91 -12.86 -14.27
C MET A 117 12.44 -14.24 -14.70
N PRO A 118 13.24 -14.99 -15.51
CA PRO A 118 12.89 -16.34 -15.91
C PRO A 118 13.19 -17.32 -14.79
N ILE A 119 12.18 -18.07 -14.39
CA ILE A 119 12.26 -19.19 -13.44
C ILE A 119 11.82 -20.48 -14.10
N ILE A 120 12.23 -21.61 -13.56
CA ILE A 120 11.74 -22.92 -13.99
C ILE A 120 10.25 -22.99 -13.65
N LYS A 121 9.41 -23.28 -14.64
CA LYS A 121 7.96 -23.28 -14.47
C LYS A 121 7.50 -24.12 -13.30
N GLY A 122 6.79 -23.46 -12.36
CA GLY A 122 6.30 -24.10 -11.13
C GLY A 122 7.40 -24.37 -10.09
N SER A 123 8.51 -23.63 -10.09
CA SER A 123 9.44 -23.58 -8.96
C SER A 123 8.79 -22.84 -7.79
N ILE A 124 8.97 -23.36 -6.58
CA ILE A 124 8.47 -22.74 -5.34
C ILE A 124 9.52 -21.81 -4.70
N THR A 125 10.76 -21.88 -5.15
CA THR A 125 11.91 -21.10 -4.67
C THR A 125 12.41 -20.08 -5.71
N ASN A 126 11.61 -19.76 -6.71
CA ASN A 126 11.98 -18.84 -7.79
C ASN A 126 13.32 -19.21 -8.46
N ASP A 127 13.55 -20.51 -8.66
CA ASP A 127 14.80 -20.98 -9.23
C ASP A 127 14.97 -20.59 -10.69
N SER A 128 15.99 -19.82 -10.98
CA SER A 128 16.43 -19.63 -12.35
C SER A 128 17.31 -20.81 -12.80
N PRO A 129 17.11 -21.38 -13.98
CA PRO A 129 18.04 -22.39 -14.49
C PRO A 129 19.48 -21.87 -14.59
N MET A 130 19.65 -20.56 -14.76
CA MET A 130 20.98 -19.92 -14.85
C MET A 130 21.66 -19.71 -13.49
N ASP A 131 21.05 -20.15 -12.38
CA ASP A 131 21.73 -20.23 -11.09
C ASP A 131 22.73 -21.37 -11.02
N LEU A 132 22.55 -22.40 -11.83
CA LEU A 132 23.48 -23.53 -11.91
C LEU A 132 24.82 -23.08 -12.50
N PRO A 133 25.95 -23.48 -11.92
CA PRO A 133 27.25 -23.34 -12.55
C PRO A 133 27.30 -24.09 -13.89
N GLN A 134 28.13 -23.59 -14.82
CA GLN A 134 28.26 -24.18 -16.16
C GLN A 134 28.49 -25.69 -16.13
N ASN A 135 29.38 -26.16 -15.27
CA ASN A 135 29.72 -27.57 -15.18
C ASN A 135 28.55 -28.42 -14.70
N GLU A 136 27.84 -27.97 -13.65
CA GLU A 136 26.66 -28.66 -13.13
C GLU A 136 25.50 -28.67 -14.13
N MET A 137 25.31 -27.58 -14.88
CA MET A 137 24.33 -27.53 -15.97
C MET A 137 24.65 -28.55 -17.08
N ILE A 138 25.91 -28.65 -17.50
CA ILE A 138 26.34 -29.64 -18.51
C ILE A 138 26.13 -31.07 -17.99
N SER A 139 26.59 -31.38 -16.78
CA SER A 139 26.40 -32.69 -16.16
C SER A 139 24.93 -33.10 -16.11
N LEU A 140 24.06 -32.17 -15.71
CA LEU A 140 22.62 -32.41 -15.62
C LEU A 140 21.95 -32.64 -17.00
N LEU A 141 22.40 -31.96 -18.03
CA LEU A 141 21.85 -32.09 -19.40
C LEU A 141 22.36 -33.35 -20.11
N GLU A 142 23.56 -33.86 -19.74
CA GLU A 142 24.19 -35.03 -20.34
C GLU A 142 23.95 -36.34 -19.58
N ASP A 143 23.15 -36.32 -18.49
CA ASP A 143 22.88 -37.46 -17.60
C ASP A 143 24.18 -38.11 -17.06
N GLN A 144 25.20 -37.31 -16.84
CA GLN A 144 26.38 -37.81 -16.14
C GLN A 144 26.02 -38.02 -14.68
N ASP A 145 26.28 -39.24 -14.17
CA ASP A 145 25.96 -39.69 -12.80
C ASP A 145 26.85 -39.03 -11.72
N ASP A 146 27.38 -37.86 -11.99
CA ASP A 146 28.07 -37.08 -10.98
C ASP A 146 27.01 -36.59 -9.99
N THR A 147 26.95 -37.30 -8.86
CA THR A 147 26.33 -36.79 -7.64
C THR A 147 26.77 -35.34 -7.50
N MET A 148 25.80 -34.38 -7.44
CA MET A 148 26.11 -32.98 -7.19
C MET A 148 27.06 -32.87 -6.01
N THR A 149 28.33 -32.71 -6.29
CA THR A 149 29.40 -32.70 -5.27
C THR A 149 29.56 -31.33 -4.64
N SER A 150 28.82 -30.34 -5.16
CA SER A 150 28.85 -29.01 -4.62
C SER A 150 28.03 -28.91 -3.31
N PRO A 151 28.61 -28.36 -2.25
CA PRO A 151 27.87 -28.11 -1.00
C PRO A 151 26.83 -26.99 -1.12
N LYS A 152 26.70 -26.38 -2.30
CA LYS A 152 25.79 -25.26 -2.54
C LYS A 152 24.45 -25.73 -3.09
N PHE A 153 23.39 -25.19 -2.51
CA PHE A 153 22.04 -25.33 -3.03
C PHE A 153 21.76 -24.25 -4.06
N TYR A 154 21.80 -24.60 -5.32
CA TYR A 154 21.51 -23.65 -6.41
C TYR A 154 20.03 -23.62 -6.79
N ILE A 155 19.41 -24.77 -6.93
CA ILE A 155 18.00 -24.95 -7.28
C ILE A 155 17.41 -26.11 -6.48
N ASP A 156 16.08 -26.14 -6.32
CA ASP A 156 15.41 -27.23 -5.59
C ASP A 156 15.42 -28.56 -6.37
N SER A 157 15.19 -29.67 -5.67
CA SER A 157 15.20 -31.01 -6.26
C SER A 157 14.17 -31.19 -7.38
N ASN A 158 12.99 -30.59 -7.24
CA ASN A 158 11.93 -30.67 -8.26
C ASN A 158 12.33 -29.90 -9.53
N SER A 159 12.99 -28.78 -9.36
CA SER A 159 13.56 -27.98 -10.45
C SER A 159 14.69 -28.74 -11.16
N THR A 160 15.56 -29.42 -10.40
CA THR A 160 16.61 -30.32 -10.93
C THR A 160 16.01 -31.46 -11.75
N ASP A 161 14.98 -32.14 -11.22
CA ASP A 161 14.30 -33.25 -11.91
C ASP A 161 13.66 -32.78 -13.24
N LYS A 162 13.08 -31.58 -13.25
CA LYS A 162 12.51 -30.99 -14.48
C LYS A 162 13.55 -30.75 -15.56
N ILE A 163 14.72 -30.21 -15.20
CA ILE A 163 15.83 -30.01 -16.16
C ILE A 163 16.35 -31.35 -16.65
N ARG A 164 16.57 -32.33 -15.75
CA ARG A 164 17.05 -33.67 -16.12
C ARG A 164 16.13 -34.36 -17.11
N ASN A 165 14.80 -34.32 -16.84
CA ASN A 165 13.81 -35.00 -17.67
C ASN A 165 13.53 -34.30 -19.00
N ASN A 166 13.47 -32.97 -19.02
CA ASN A 166 13.07 -32.21 -20.22
C ASN A 166 14.26 -31.56 -20.95
N LYS A 167 15.45 -31.57 -20.35
CA LYS A 167 16.69 -31.02 -20.93
C LYS A 167 16.50 -29.59 -21.45
N LEU A 168 16.89 -29.32 -22.69
CA LEU A 168 16.76 -28.00 -23.31
C LEU A 168 15.31 -27.55 -23.52
N ASP A 169 14.34 -28.47 -23.51
CA ASP A 169 12.91 -28.19 -23.65
C ASP A 169 12.23 -27.90 -22.29
N THR A 170 13.03 -27.80 -21.22
CA THR A 170 12.55 -27.39 -19.88
C THR A 170 11.84 -26.05 -19.99
N LYS A 171 10.58 -26.04 -19.58
CA LYS A 171 9.74 -24.83 -19.66
C LYS A 171 10.10 -23.84 -18.56
N ILE A 172 10.21 -22.58 -18.96
CA ILE A 172 10.38 -21.45 -18.06
C ILE A 172 9.10 -20.60 -18.03
N GLU A 173 8.96 -19.82 -16.97
CA GLU A 173 7.99 -18.74 -16.86
C GLU A 173 8.68 -17.48 -16.35
N TRP A 174 8.19 -16.32 -16.80
CA TRP A 174 8.70 -15.03 -16.35
C TRP A 174 7.91 -14.56 -15.13
N LEU A 175 8.63 -14.35 -14.05
CA LEU A 175 8.07 -13.89 -12.78
C LEU A 175 8.20 -12.38 -12.69
N GLU A 176 7.06 -11.69 -12.72
CA GLU A 176 6.99 -10.24 -12.60
C GLU A 176 7.47 -9.75 -11.23
N GLY A 177 7.98 -8.51 -11.17
CA GLY A 177 8.56 -7.94 -9.97
C GLY A 177 7.65 -7.98 -8.74
N GLU A 178 6.35 -7.73 -8.91
CA GLU A 178 5.36 -7.84 -7.82
C GLU A 178 5.29 -9.25 -7.22
N ARG A 179 5.39 -10.30 -8.04
CA ARG A 179 5.41 -11.71 -7.60
C ARG A 179 6.73 -12.13 -6.97
N ARG A 180 7.77 -11.31 -7.10
CA ARG A 180 9.09 -11.49 -6.48
C ARG A 180 9.16 -10.83 -5.08
N PHE A 181 8.07 -10.28 -4.60
CA PHE A 181 7.92 -9.71 -3.27
C PHE A 181 7.43 -10.78 -2.28
N LYS A 182 8.22 -11.05 -1.25
CA LYS A 182 7.85 -11.95 -0.17
C LYS A 182 7.72 -11.16 1.13
N TYR A 183 6.51 -11.13 1.64
CA TYR A 183 6.17 -10.50 2.90
C TYR A 183 6.02 -11.52 4.01
N VAL A 184 6.59 -11.24 5.17
CA VAL A 184 6.47 -12.05 6.38
C VAL A 184 6.18 -11.12 7.56
N LEU A 185 5.05 -11.32 8.23
CA LEU A 185 4.78 -10.66 9.50
C LEU A 185 5.51 -11.43 10.61
N ALA A 186 6.35 -10.74 11.36
CA ALA A 186 6.99 -11.32 12.52
C ALA A 186 5.94 -11.56 13.62
N THR A 187 5.78 -12.81 14.02
CA THR A 187 4.92 -13.22 15.13
C THR A 187 5.73 -14.05 16.12
N PRO A 188 5.33 -14.10 17.40
CA PRO A 188 6.00 -14.96 18.38
C PRO A 188 6.06 -16.44 17.96
N ASP A 189 5.06 -16.90 17.21
CA ASP A 189 4.92 -18.30 16.82
C ASP A 189 5.78 -18.71 15.61
N ILE A 190 6.25 -17.75 14.80
CA ILE A 190 7.09 -18.05 13.65
C ILE A 190 8.38 -18.73 14.12
N SER A 191 8.75 -19.83 13.53
CA SER A 191 9.96 -20.56 13.89
C SER A 191 11.13 -20.23 12.96
N VAL A 192 12.36 -20.52 13.40
CA VAL A 192 13.55 -20.45 12.52
C VAL A 192 13.37 -21.36 11.30
N LYS A 193 12.71 -22.50 11.45
CA LYS A 193 12.43 -23.44 10.35
C LYS A 193 11.49 -22.84 9.29
N ASP A 194 10.55 -22.02 9.70
CA ASP A 194 9.64 -21.33 8.76
C ASP A 194 10.39 -20.26 7.97
N LEU A 195 11.35 -19.60 8.59
CA LEU A 195 12.16 -18.56 7.93
C LEU A 195 13.18 -19.15 6.96
N VAL A 196 14.05 -20.04 7.45
CA VAL A 196 15.18 -20.56 6.67
C VAL A 196 14.91 -21.92 6.03
N GLY A 197 13.99 -22.70 6.57
CA GLY A 197 13.66 -24.05 6.09
C GLY A 197 14.10 -25.18 7.03
N GLN A 198 13.74 -26.39 6.69
CA GLN A 198 14.02 -27.58 7.49
C GLN A 198 14.17 -28.83 6.64
N ILE A 199 14.72 -29.88 7.25
CA ILE A 199 14.68 -31.22 6.68
C ILE A 199 13.27 -31.79 6.80
N ASP A 200 12.78 -32.35 5.72
CA ASP A 200 11.44 -32.91 5.61
C ASP A 200 11.47 -34.43 5.77
N ALA A 201 11.04 -34.90 6.94
CA ALA A 201 10.98 -36.34 7.24
C ALA A 201 10.03 -37.11 6.29
N VAL A 202 9.02 -36.44 5.73
CA VAL A 202 8.10 -37.07 4.77
C VAL A 202 8.81 -37.33 3.44
N LYS A 203 9.66 -36.40 2.98
CA LYS A 203 10.47 -36.58 1.77
C LYS A 203 11.46 -37.75 1.95
N ILE A 204 12.12 -37.82 3.10
CA ILE A 204 13.05 -38.92 3.45
C ILE A 204 12.32 -40.26 3.36
N THR A 205 11.17 -40.39 4.03
CA THR A 205 10.42 -41.64 4.09
C THR A 205 9.79 -42.03 2.73
N LYS A 206 9.25 -41.07 1.99
CA LYS A 206 8.56 -41.39 0.72
C LYS A 206 9.50 -41.56 -0.48
N LYS A 207 10.61 -40.81 -0.54
CA LYS A 207 11.55 -40.82 -1.67
C LYS A 207 12.80 -41.70 -1.40
N GLY A 208 12.96 -42.24 -0.18
CA GLY A 208 14.15 -42.98 0.19
C GLY A 208 15.45 -42.17 0.18
N VAL A 209 15.31 -40.83 0.32
CA VAL A 209 16.44 -39.91 0.29
C VAL A 209 17.12 -39.88 1.65
N GLU A 210 18.43 -39.80 1.69
CA GLU A 210 19.15 -39.70 2.96
C GLU A 210 19.11 -38.28 3.54
N MET A 211 19.20 -38.14 4.87
CA MET A 211 19.04 -36.85 5.57
C MET A 211 20.04 -35.77 5.14
N TYR A 212 21.20 -36.16 4.66
CA TYR A 212 22.24 -35.23 4.20
C TYR A 212 22.09 -34.82 2.73
N GLN A 213 21.15 -35.40 2.01
CA GLN A 213 20.90 -35.07 0.62
C GLN A 213 20.00 -33.80 0.52
N ILE A 214 20.29 -32.97 -0.49
CA ILE A 214 19.59 -31.71 -0.74
C ILE A 214 18.09 -31.92 -0.94
N GLU A 215 17.70 -33.05 -1.49
CA GLU A 215 16.33 -33.48 -1.75
C GLU A 215 15.48 -33.62 -0.48
N SER A 216 16.14 -33.85 0.68
CA SER A 216 15.44 -33.92 1.96
C SER A 216 14.98 -32.58 2.51
N TYR A 217 15.46 -31.48 1.94
CA TYR A 217 15.22 -30.15 2.44
C TYR A 217 13.90 -29.54 1.93
N SER A 218 13.15 -28.87 2.81
CA SER A 218 12.01 -28.04 2.50
C SER A 218 12.35 -26.57 2.75
N PRO A 219 12.31 -25.70 1.70
CA PRO A 219 12.74 -24.32 1.79
C PRO A 219 11.77 -23.47 2.62
N GLY A 220 12.33 -22.60 3.45
CA GLY A 220 11.59 -21.62 4.23
C GLY A 220 11.23 -20.34 3.42
N GLN A 221 10.63 -19.38 4.12
CA GLN A 221 10.12 -18.13 3.54
C GLN A 221 11.22 -17.32 2.81
N LEU A 222 12.45 -17.34 3.36
CA LEU A 222 13.57 -16.61 2.78
C LEU A 222 14.02 -17.19 1.43
N MET A 223 14.01 -18.53 1.30
CA MET A 223 14.31 -19.18 0.02
C MET A 223 13.21 -18.99 -1.03
N GLN A 224 11.96 -18.81 -0.58
CA GLN A 224 10.86 -18.45 -1.47
C GLN A 224 10.94 -17.00 -1.98
N ALA A 225 11.77 -16.16 -1.35
CA ALA A 225 12.08 -14.80 -1.79
C ALA A 225 13.32 -14.72 -2.67
N LYS A 226 13.91 -15.86 -3.05
CA LYS A 226 15.12 -15.93 -3.88
C LYS A 226 14.99 -15.04 -5.11
N HIS A 227 16.03 -14.25 -5.40
CA HIS A 227 16.09 -13.25 -6.46
C HIS A 227 15.02 -12.13 -6.36
N GLY A 228 14.36 -11.98 -5.23
CA GLY A 228 13.32 -10.99 -5.00
C GLY A 228 13.65 -10.02 -3.88
N LEU A 229 12.60 -9.45 -3.33
CA LEU A 229 12.64 -8.60 -2.16
C LEU A 229 11.95 -9.33 -1.00
N PHE A 230 12.69 -9.59 0.06
CA PHE A 230 12.18 -10.15 1.31
C PHE A 230 11.89 -9.03 2.31
N CYS A 231 10.66 -8.90 2.74
CA CYS A 231 10.23 -7.90 3.72
C CYS A 231 9.73 -8.58 4.97
N ILE A 232 10.39 -8.34 6.09
CA ILE A 232 9.93 -8.78 7.41
C ILE A 232 9.32 -7.58 8.16
N ASP A 233 8.05 -7.70 8.48
CA ASP A 233 7.29 -6.66 9.18
C ASP A 233 7.34 -6.89 10.68
N GLU A 234 7.44 -5.82 11.45
CA GLU A 234 7.54 -5.84 12.92
C GLU A 234 8.73 -6.68 13.43
N LEU A 235 9.91 -6.52 12.83
CA LEU A 235 11.13 -7.25 13.18
C LEU A 235 11.41 -7.35 14.70
N PRO A 236 11.19 -6.31 15.55
CA PRO A 236 11.43 -6.39 17.00
C PRO A 236 10.61 -7.46 17.73
N VAL A 237 9.51 -7.96 17.15
CA VAL A 237 8.68 -9.03 17.72
C VAL A 237 9.38 -10.38 17.72
N LEU A 238 10.39 -10.58 16.86
CA LEU A 238 11.18 -11.80 16.85
C LEU A 238 12.06 -11.94 18.07
N ASP A 239 12.08 -13.12 18.65
CA ASP A 239 13.04 -13.45 19.71
C ASP A 239 14.50 -13.47 19.18
N THR A 240 15.45 -13.40 20.10
CA THR A 240 16.89 -13.33 19.81
C THR A 240 17.37 -14.47 18.91
N ARG A 241 16.86 -15.70 19.08
CA ARG A 241 17.30 -16.86 18.27
C ARG A 241 16.93 -16.71 16.80
N LYS A 242 15.74 -16.19 16.53
CA LYS A 242 15.24 -15.93 15.17
C LYS A 242 16.02 -14.79 14.52
N GLN A 243 16.30 -13.74 15.29
CA GLN A 243 17.12 -12.61 14.82
C GLN A 243 18.56 -13.06 14.48
N VAL A 244 19.17 -13.94 15.26
CA VAL A 244 20.50 -14.51 14.96
C VAL A 244 20.48 -15.33 13.67
N ALA A 245 19.41 -16.10 13.41
CA ALA A 245 19.28 -16.85 12.16
C ALA A 245 19.23 -15.92 10.93
N LEU A 246 18.51 -14.79 11.02
CA LEU A 246 18.50 -13.77 9.98
C LEU A 246 19.85 -13.07 9.81
N LEU A 247 20.55 -12.81 10.91
CA LEU A 247 21.87 -12.19 10.89
C LEU A 247 22.87 -12.96 10.03
N SER A 248 22.89 -14.30 10.14
CA SER A 248 23.77 -15.15 9.34
C SER A 248 23.55 -14.96 7.84
N VAL A 249 22.29 -14.83 7.42
CA VAL A 249 21.95 -14.58 6.01
C VAL A 249 22.38 -13.19 5.56
N LEU A 250 22.13 -12.17 6.36
CA LEU A 250 22.49 -10.77 6.04
C LEU A 250 24.00 -10.53 6.07
N GLN A 251 24.73 -11.27 6.92
CA GLN A 251 26.16 -11.11 7.05
C GLN A 251 26.93 -11.80 5.93
N GLU A 252 26.59 -13.04 5.64
CA GLU A 252 27.33 -13.90 4.71
C GLU A 252 26.67 -14.03 3.34
N GLY A 253 25.44 -13.48 3.15
CA GLY A 253 24.61 -13.69 1.96
C GLY A 253 24.14 -15.15 1.80
N ARG A 254 24.44 -15.99 2.79
CA ARG A 254 24.21 -17.44 2.77
C ARG A 254 23.93 -17.96 4.17
N PHE A 255 23.34 -19.13 4.26
CA PHE A 255 23.14 -19.84 5.52
C PHE A 255 23.29 -21.34 5.35
N THR A 256 23.53 -22.03 6.46
CA THR A 256 23.59 -23.47 6.55
C THR A 256 22.53 -23.98 7.52
N THR A 257 21.96 -25.15 7.28
CA THR A 257 20.92 -25.73 8.13
C THR A 257 21.53 -26.75 9.08
N GLY A 258 21.70 -26.40 10.35
CA GLY A 258 22.27 -27.31 11.38
C GLY A 258 23.70 -27.77 11.07
N ALA A 259 23.96 -29.05 11.19
CA ALA A 259 25.27 -29.67 10.93
C ALA A 259 25.50 -30.08 9.45
N TYR A 260 24.58 -29.67 8.56
CA TYR A 260 24.65 -30.08 7.16
C TYR A 260 25.60 -29.15 6.36
N PRO A 261 26.39 -29.73 5.45
CA PRO A 261 27.37 -28.98 4.66
C PRO A 261 26.75 -28.14 3.54
N VAL A 262 25.41 -28.13 3.40
CA VAL A 262 24.74 -27.45 2.30
C VAL A 262 24.61 -25.96 2.60
N VAL A 263 25.07 -25.14 1.67
CA VAL A 263 25.06 -23.67 1.74
C VAL A 263 23.96 -23.13 0.84
N PHE A 264 23.12 -22.29 1.40
CA PHE A 264 21.99 -21.65 0.72
C PHE A 264 22.28 -20.18 0.51
N GLU A 265 22.09 -19.69 -0.73
CA GLU A 265 22.28 -18.29 -1.12
C GLU A 265 20.96 -17.72 -1.66
N PRO A 266 20.17 -16.97 -0.85
CA PRO A 266 18.86 -16.49 -1.30
C PRO A 266 18.95 -15.35 -2.31
N LYS A 267 20.07 -14.63 -2.40
CA LYS A 267 20.29 -13.51 -3.36
C LYS A 267 19.13 -12.50 -3.34
N THR A 268 18.64 -12.14 -2.15
CA THR A 268 17.50 -11.26 -1.94
C THR A 268 17.94 -9.85 -1.56
N ALA A 269 17.11 -8.85 -1.91
CA ALA A 269 17.13 -7.56 -1.24
C ALA A 269 16.32 -7.68 0.06
N PHE A 270 16.87 -7.22 1.18
CA PHE A 270 16.26 -7.38 2.49
C PHE A 270 15.71 -6.05 3.01
N PHE A 271 14.44 -6.09 3.42
CA PHE A 271 13.74 -5.00 4.06
C PHE A 271 13.18 -5.47 5.40
N ALA A 272 13.28 -4.61 6.41
CA ALA A 272 12.64 -4.82 7.69
C ALA A 272 11.79 -3.61 8.04
N THR A 273 10.76 -3.80 8.84
CA THR A 273 10.02 -2.70 9.45
C THR A 273 10.08 -2.79 10.97
N ALA A 274 9.96 -1.65 11.61
CA ALA A 274 9.85 -1.55 13.05
C ALA A 274 8.89 -0.42 13.44
N ASN A 275 8.17 -0.62 14.55
CA ASN A 275 7.41 0.43 15.20
C ASN A 275 8.24 0.95 16.38
N PRO A 276 8.43 2.26 16.56
CA PRO A 276 9.19 2.82 17.69
C PRO A 276 8.70 2.34 19.06
N VAL A 277 7.40 2.13 19.23
CA VAL A 277 6.80 1.63 20.47
C VAL A 277 7.22 0.18 20.76
N ASP A 278 7.42 -0.63 19.75
CA ASP A 278 7.81 -2.04 19.91
C ASP A 278 9.23 -2.18 20.45
N TYR A 279 10.11 -1.21 20.25
CA TYR A 279 11.44 -1.18 20.87
C TYR A 279 11.39 -1.10 22.40
N THR A 280 10.31 -0.56 22.96
CA THR A 280 10.15 -0.38 24.40
C THR A 280 9.39 -1.53 25.07
N HIS A 281 8.48 -2.18 24.35
CA HIS A 281 7.52 -3.15 24.91
C HIS A 281 7.69 -4.59 24.40
N SER A 282 8.01 -4.81 23.13
CA SER A 282 7.96 -6.16 22.52
C SER A 282 9.32 -6.83 22.36
N GLY A 283 10.41 -6.13 22.50
CA GLY A 283 11.77 -6.66 22.34
C GLY A 283 12.71 -5.69 21.65
N LYS A 284 14.00 -5.90 21.84
CA LYS A 284 15.05 -5.12 21.17
C LYS A 284 15.59 -5.88 19.98
N ILE A 285 15.87 -5.20 18.90
CA ILE A 285 16.70 -5.77 17.84
C ILE A 285 18.10 -5.96 18.43
N ILE A 286 18.68 -7.14 18.21
CA ILE A 286 20.06 -7.38 18.65
C ILE A 286 21.01 -6.44 17.90
N GLU A 287 21.98 -5.88 18.62
CA GLU A 287 22.91 -4.89 18.08
C GLU A 287 23.61 -5.33 16.77
N PRO A 288 24.08 -6.58 16.62
CA PRO A 288 24.68 -7.03 15.37
C PRO A 288 23.72 -7.04 14.18
N LEU A 289 22.42 -7.32 14.38
CA LEU A 289 21.43 -7.28 13.32
C LEU A 289 21.08 -5.82 12.96
N TYR A 290 20.98 -4.97 13.97
CA TYR A 290 20.74 -3.55 13.79
C TYR A 290 21.85 -2.88 12.95
N ASP A 291 23.11 -3.20 13.23
CA ASP A 291 24.26 -2.71 12.46
C ASP A 291 24.29 -3.24 11.01
N ARG A 292 23.78 -4.45 10.77
CA ARG A 292 23.70 -5.04 9.42
C ARG A 292 22.63 -4.45 8.54
N LEU A 293 21.56 -3.93 9.13
CA LEU A 293 20.56 -3.13 8.43
C LEU A 293 21.12 -1.72 8.24
N LYS A 294 21.90 -1.51 7.20
CA LYS A 294 22.80 -0.37 7.01
C LYS A 294 22.08 0.97 6.87
N SER A 295 20.80 0.97 6.48
CA SER A 295 20.00 2.19 6.33
C SER A 295 18.74 2.10 7.16
N HIS A 296 18.61 3.03 8.11
CA HIS A 296 17.42 3.22 8.92
C HIS A 296 16.69 4.46 8.44
N ILE A 297 15.47 4.29 7.93
CA ILE A 297 14.70 5.37 7.33
C ILE A 297 13.43 5.55 8.16
N HIS A 298 13.27 6.74 8.72
CA HIS A 298 12.11 7.09 9.53
C HIS A 298 10.99 7.59 8.65
N THR A 299 9.82 6.94 8.75
CA THR A 299 8.59 7.37 8.09
C THR A 299 7.77 8.26 9.02
N HIS A 300 6.83 9.01 8.46
CA HIS A 300 5.94 9.89 9.20
C HIS A 300 4.51 9.82 8.63
N TYR A 301 3.56 10.48 9.26
CA TYR A 301 2.22 10.69 8.70
C TYR A 301 2.22 11.82 7.67
N PRO A 302 1.20 11.89 6.79
CA PRO A 302 1.04 13.00 5.86
C PRO A 302 1.11 14.35 6.59
N LYS A 303 1.84 15.30 6.01
CA LYS A 303 2.10 16.63 6.61
C LYS A 303 0.97 17.62 6.30
N SER A 304 0.23 17.40 5.22
CA SER A 304 -0.85 18.28 4.76
C SER A 304 -2.19 17.57 4.66
N VAL A 305 -3.28 18.35 4.72
CA VAL A 305 -4.65 17.88 4.45
C VAL A 305 -4.76 17.28 3.06
N GLU A 306 -4.09 17.89 2.08
CA GLU A 306 -4.12 17.45 0.70
C GLU A 306 -3.46 16.07 0.50
N GLU A 307 -2.29 15.84 1.09
CA GLU A 307 -1.64 14.52 1.05
C GLU A 307 -2.53 13.44 1.69
N GLU A 308 -3.15 13.75 2.84
CA GLU A 308 -4.10 12.85 3.49
C GLU A 308 -5.28 12.52 2.58
N MET A 309 -5.88 13.53 1.91
CA MET A 309 -6.97 13.35 0.95
C MET A 309 -6.56 12.44 -0.21
N LEU A 310 -5.38 12.67 -0.80
CA LEU A 310 -4.86 11.87 -1.91
C LEU A 310 -4.67 10.41 -1.51
N ILE A 311 -4.12 10.16 -0.31
CA ILE A 311 -3.92 8.80 0.18
C ILE A 311 -5.25 8.11 0.47
N ILE A 312 -6.19 8.80 1.12
CA ILE A 312 -7.52 8.26 1.42
C ILE A 312 -8.21 7.83 0.12
N ILE A 313 -8.20 8.68 -0.91
CA ILE A 313 -8.89 8.40 -2.16
C ILE A 313 -8.17 7.33 -3.01
N GLN A 314 -6.85 7.23 -2.89
CA GLN A 314 -6.05 6.19 -3.56
C GLN A 314 -6.36 4.80 -3.03
N GLU A 315 -6.55 4.66 -1.72
CA GLU A 315 -6.64 3.37 -1.05
C GLU A 315 -8.07 2.90 -0.80
N ALA A 316 -9.05 3.83 -0.78
CA ALA A 316 -10.44 3.48 -0.49
C ALA A 316 -11.05 2.59 -1.59
N LYS A 317 -11.76 1.55 -1.14
CA LYS A 317 -12.47 0.60 -2.01
C LYS A 317 -13.92 1.01 -2.15
N ILE A 318 -14.17 1.99 -3.01
CA ILE A 318 -15.50 2.54 -3.27
C ILE A 318 -15.89 2.34 -4.73
N SER A 319 -17.19 2.23 -5.00
CA SER A 319 -17.73 2.05 -6.35
C SER A 319 -19.11 2.72 -6.47
N LYS A 320 -19.50 3.09 -7.68
CA LYS A 320 -20.79 3.74 -7.97
C LYS A 320 -21.10 4.92 -7.05
N SER A 321 -20.09 5.73 -6.79
CA SER A 321 -20.15 6.86 -5.89
C SER A 321 -19.57 8.11 -6.53
N PHE A 322 -19.88 9.26 -5.94
CA PHE A 322 -19.19 10.52 -6.17
C PHE A 322 -18.85 11.10 -4.80
N VAL A 323 -17.59 11.48 -4.60
CA VAL A 323 -17.11 11.99 -3.32
C VAL A 323 -16.83 13.48 -3.43
N PRO A 324 -17.63 14.35 -2.80
CA PRO A 324 -17.37 15.79 -2.78
C PRO A 324 -16.02 16.11 -2.11
N VAL A 325 -15.26 17.03 -2.70
CA VAL A 325 -13.93 17.42 -2.19
C VAL A 325 -13.96 17.90 -0.74
N PHE A 326 -15.01 18.65 -0.36
CA PHE A 326 -15.15 19.14 1.02
C PHE A 326 -15.41 18.00 2.03
N ILE A 327 -16.00 16.88 1.63
CA ILE A 327 -16.14 15.68 2.48
C ILE A 327 -14.76 15.04 2.71
N LEU A 328 -13.97 14.89 1.65
CA LEU A 328 -12.58 14.40 1.79
C LEU A 328 -11.76 15.33 2.69
N LYS A 329 -11.90 16.65 2.49
CA LYS A 329 -11.19 17.66 3.29
C LYS A 329 -11.59 17.60 4.76
N ALA A 330 -12.89 17.53 5.06
CA ALA A 330 -13.37 17.38 6.43
C ALA A 330 -12.85 16.08 7.07
N LEU A 331 -12.88 14.98 6.33
CA LEU A 331 -12.38 13.69 6.81
C LEU A 331 -10.87 13.73 7.09
N ALA A 332 -10.07 14.28 6.19
CA ALA A 332 -8.63 14.45 6.38
C ALA A 332 -8.32 15.31 7.62
N ARG A 333 -9.10 16.38 7.86
CA ARG A 333 -8.99 17.22 9.06
C ARG A 333 -9.31 16.47 10.34
N ILE A 334 -10.33 15.60 10.34
CA ILE A 334 -10.64 14.75 11.51
C ILE A 334 -9.39 13.94 11.90
N ILE A 335 -8.71 13.35 10.92
CA ILE A 335 -7.52 12.55 11.18
C ILE A 335 -6.36 13.40 11.69
N GLN A 336 -6.14 14.58 11.10
CA GLN A 336 -5.08 15.49 11.53
C GLN A 336 -5.36 16.07 12.92
N ASN A 337 -6.60 16.47 13.21
CA ASN A 337 -7.00 16.97 14.53
C ASN A 337 -6.80 15.89 15.60
N ALA A 338 -7.16 14.64 15.28
CA ALA A 338 -6.92 13.51 16.17
C ALA A 338 -5.41 13.29 16.45
N ARG A 339 -4.54 13.43 15.43
CA ARG A 339 -3.08 13.33 15.60
C ARG A 339 -2.49 14.51 16.39
N ALA A 340 -3.08 15.69 16.31
CA ALA A 340 -2.62 16.88 17.01
C ALA A 340 -3.15 16.97 18.45
N SER A 341 -4.19 16.22 18.80
CA SER A 341 -4.84 16.29 20.10
C SER A 341 -3.99 15.63 21.19
N GLN A 342 -3.90 16.31 22.34
CA GLN A 342 -3.28 15.77 23.56
C GLN A 342 -4.13 14.69 24.25
N GLU A 343 -5.41 14.60 23.93
CA GLU A 343 -6.32 13.60 24.46
C GLU A 343 -6.10 12.21 23.84
N ILE A 344 -5.40 12.15 22.70
CA ILE A 344 -5.08 10.92 22.00
C ILE A 344 -3.69 10.43 22.38
N ASN A 345 -3.56 9.12 22.59
CA ASN A 345 -2.29 8.48 22.84
C ASN A 345 -1.37 8.58 21.60
N GLN A 346 -0.41 9.49 21.64
CA GLN A 346 0.49 9.76 20.54
C GLN A 346 1.49 8.64 20.28
N ASP A 347 1.80 7.80 21.25
CA ASP A 347 2.71 6.66 21.08
C ASP A 347 2.12 5.62 20.13
N LYS A 348 0.81 5.41 20.17
CA LYS A 348 0.10 4.50 19.27
C LYS A 348 -0.24 5.15 17.93
N GLY A 349 -0.38 6.48 17.91
CA GLY A 349 -0.68 7.28 16.74
C GLY A 349 -2.07 7.04 16.14
N VAL A 350 -2.44 7.83 15.13
CA VAL A 350 -3.70 7.68 14.38
C VAL A 350 -3.38 7.32 12.93
N SER A 351 -3.65 6.06 12.59
CA SER A 351 -3.32 5.51 11.28
C SER A 351 -4.13 6.17 10.14
N VAL A 352 -3.51 6.38 8.98
CA VAL A 352 -4.20 6.78 7.73
C VAL A 352 -5.31 5.80 7.36
N ARG A 353 -5.20 4.51 7.73
CA ARG A 353 -6.25 3.51 7.52
C ARG A 353 -7.59 3.91 8.15
N MET A 354 -7.59 4.68 9.24
CA MET A 354 -8.82 5.21 9.82
C MET A 354 -9.57 6.09 8.81
N GLY A 355 -8.89 7.03 8.14
CA GLY A 355 -9.49 7.88 7.11
C GLY A 355 -10.04 7.08 5.92
N ILE A 356 -9.31 6.07 5.46
CA ILE A 356 -9.73 5.17 4.38
C ILE A 356 -11.05 4.47 4.74
N HIS A 357 -11.09 3.79 5.89
CA HIS A 357 -12.29 3.07 6.34
C HIS A 357 -13.47 4.02 6.63
N CYS A 358 -13.18 5.22 7.16
CA CYS A 358 -14.21 6.22 7.37
C CYS A 358 -14.84 6.68 6.05
N LEU A 359 -14.05 6.89 4.98
CA LEU A 359 -14.60 7.20 3.66
C LEU A 359 -15.48 6.06 3.13
N GLU A 360 -15.03 4.82 3.27
CA GLU A 360 -15.82 3.64 2.86
C GLU A 360 -17.17 3.59 3.61
N LEU A 361 -17.19 3.90 4.92
CA LEU A 361 -18.44 4.00 5.69
C LEU A 361 -19.33 5.16 5.24
N LEU A 362 -18.77 6.32 4.96
CA LEU A 362 -19.54 7.47 4.47
C LEU A 362 -20.23 7.16 3.14
N VAL A 363 -19.50 6.52 2.20
CA VAL A 363 -20.10 6.07 0.94
C VAL A 363 -21.17 5.01 1.19
N GLY A 364 -20.91 4.04 2.07
CA GLY A 364 -21.88 3.02 2.46
C GLY A 364 -23.14 3.59 3.11
N GLU A 365 -23.01 4.65 3.94
CA GLU A 365 -24.16 5.34 4.54
C GLU A 365 -24.99 6.08 3.48
N ALA A 366 -24.35 6.78 2.56
CA ALA A 366 -25.03 7.44 1.43
C ALA A 366 -25.71 6.40 0.52
N GLU A 367 -25.08 5.24 0.31
CA GLU A 367 -25.66 4.14 -0.46
C GLU A 367 -26.90 3.59 0.23
N ARG A 368 -26.80 3.26 1.53
CA ARG A 368 -27.89 2.70 2.34
C ARG A 368 -29.08 3.64 2.46
N THR A 369 -28.82 4.91 2.69
CA THR A 369 -29.88 5.89 2.99
C THR A 369 -30.57 6.44 1.74
N ARG A 370 -29.84 6.59 0.62
CA ARG A 370 -30.31 7.31 -0.57
C ARG A 370 -30.10 6.56 -1.88
N ALA A 371 -28.90 6.09 -2.17
CA ALA A 371 -28.56 5.64 -3.51
C ALA A 371 -29.31 4.37 -3.93
N LEU A 372 -29.46 3.38 -3.04
CA LEU A 372 -30.13 2.10 -3.34
C LEU A 372 -31.61 2.31 -3.64
N SER A 373 -32.31 3.16 -2.85
CA SER A 373 -33.75 3.40 -3.02
C SER A 373 -34.07 4.19 -4.30
N HIS A 374 -33.18 5.09 -4.74
CA HIS A 374 -33.40 5.99 -5.86
C HIS A 374 -32.58 5.65 -7.11
N LYS A 375 -31.82 4.56 -7.09
CA LYS A 375 -30.94 4.13 -8.20
C LYS A 375 -30.00 5.22 -8.69
N MET A 376 -29.44 5.98 -7.76
CA MET A 376 -28.51 7.09 -8.02
C MET A 376 -27.10 6.75 -7.54
N LEU A 377 -26.14 7.66 -7.73
CA LEU A 377 -24.81 7.54 -7.16
C LEU A 377 -24.86 7.76 -5.64
N ALA A 378 -24.00 7.05 -4.91
CA ALA A 378 -23.81 7.30 -3.49
C ALA A 378 -22.93 8.56 -3.32
N ILE A 379 -23.51 9.61 -2.76
CA ILE A 379 -22.85 10.91 -2.54
C ILE A 379 -22.94 11.24 -1.05
N PRO A 380 -21.83 11.15 -0.30
CA PRO A 380 -21.80 11.53 1.10
C PRO A 380 -22.11 13.03 1.29
N ARG A 381 -22.80 13.33 2.38
CA ARG A 381 -23.16 14.68 2.82
C ARG A 381 -22.56 14.99 4.19
N PRO A 382 -22.46 16.26 4.61
CA PRO A 382 -22.03 16.62 5.96
C PRO A 382 -22.81 15.92 7.08
N SER A 383 -24.11 15.70 6.90
CA SER A 383 -24.97 14.99 7.86
C SER A 383 -24.61 13.52 8.02
N ASP A 384 -23.95 12.88 7.04
CA ASP A 384 -23.51 11.49 7.11
C ASP A 384 -22.24 11.33 7.98
N MET A 385 -21.49 12.41 8.27
CA MET A 385 -20.19 12.33 8.95
C MET A 385 -20.25 11.65 10.32
N PHE A 386 -21.40 11.65 10.97
CA PHE A 386 -21.57 11.02 12.29
C PHE A 386 -21.64 9.48 12.25
N CYS A 387 -21.69 8.86 11.06
CA CYS A 387 -21.69 7.38 10.95
C CYS A 387 -20.29 6.75 11.09
N ILE A 388 -19.21 7.54 11.10
CA ILE A 388 -17.83 7.02 11.03
C ILE A 388 -17.34 6.37 12.33
N GLY A 389 -18.10 6.45 13.43
CA GLY A 389 -17.74 5.91 14.74
C GLY A 389 -17.29 4.44 14.73
N GLN A 390 -17.84 3.63 13.84
CA GLN A 390 -17.51 2.21 13.73
C GLN A 390 -16.05 1.95 13.30
N SER A 391 -15.43 2.87 12.55
CA SER A 391 -14.05 2.74 12.06
C SER A 391 -13.05 3.63 12.79
N THR A 392 -13.48 4.29 13.84
CA THR A 392 -12.62 5.15 14.65
C THR A 392 -11.71 4.29 15.52
N LYS A 393 -10.41 4.36 15.25
CA LYS A 393 -9.39 3.56 15.93
C LYS A 393 -8.30 4.47 16.45
N PHE A 394 -8.51 5.04 17.62
CA PHE A 394 -7.51 5.70 18.44
C PHE A 394 -7.70 5.31 19.91
N GLU A 395 -6.68 5.46 20.70
CA GLU A 395 -6.72 5.26 22.15
C GLU A 395 -6.54 6.61 22.83
N LEU A 396 -7.21 6.78 23.98
CA LEU A 396 -7.07 7.99 24.75
C LEU A 396 -5.77 7.96 25.57
N ALA A 397 -5.23 9.15 25.86
CA ALA A 397 -3.99 9.30 26.63
C ALA A 397 -4.19 9.02 28.13
N GLU A 398 -5.39 9.27 28.65
CA GLU A 398 -5.74 9.09 30.06
C GLU A 398 -6.38 7.71 30.34
N MET A 399 -6.41 7.34 31.63
CA MET A 399 -6.91 6.02 32.09
C MET A 399 -8.39 5.73 31.78
N ASP A 400 -9.20 6.75 31.52
CA ASP A 400 -10.64 6.61 31.21
C ASP A 400 -10.92 6.34 29.74
N ASP A 401 -10.16 5.46 29.11
CA ASP A 401 -10.33 5.07 27.71
C ASP A 401 -11.55 4.17 27.50
N THR A 402 -12.74 4.77 27.63
CA THR A 402 -14.03 4.11 27.39
C THR A 402 -14.56 4.40 25.99
N ILE A 403 -15.41 3.50 25.48
CA ILE A 403 -16.09 3.68 24.19
C ILE A 403 -16.85 5.01 24.14
N THR A 404 -17.56 5.34 25.23
CA THR A 404 -18.35 6.58 25.32
C THR A 404 -17.47 7.83 25.25
N ASN A 405 -16.31 7.83 25.91
CA ASN A 405 -15.38 8.97 25.86
C ASN A 405 -14.73 9.08 24.45
N ARG A 406 -14.37 7.96 23.83
CA ARG A 406 -13.88 7.97 22.44
C ARG A 406 -14.92 8.54 21.47
N GLU A 407 -16.19 8.14 21.61
CA GLU A 407 -17.29 8.66 20.78
C GLU A 407 -17.50 10.17 20.97
N LYS A 408 -17.43 10.66 22.22
CA LYS A 408 -17.55 12.09 22.52
C LYS A 408 -16.43 12.90 21.84
N ILE A 409 -15.19 12.50 22.02
CA ILE A 409 -14.02 13.15 21.41
C ILE A 409 -14.09 13.09 19.89
N LEU A 410 -14.52 11.96 19.32
CA LEU A 410 -14.74 11.86 17.88
C LEU A 410 -15.79 12.86 17.40
N GLN A 411 -16.90 13.02 18.11
CA GLN A 411 -17.93 14.00 17.75
C GLN A 411 -17.36 15.43 17.76
N GLU A 412 -16.51 15.76 18.73
CA GLU A 412 -15.83 17.05 18.80
C GLU A 412 -14.92 17.26 17.56
N PHE A 413 -14.14 16.25 17.14
CA PHE A 413 -13.35 16.33 15.93
C PHE A 413 -14.19 16.47 14.66
N ILE A 414 -15.31 15.75 14.57
CA ILE A 414 -16.25 15.87 13.43
C ILE A 414 -16.78 17.31 13.35
N VAL A 415 -17.32 17.82 14.45
CA VAL A 415 -17.87 19.17 14.51
C VAL A 415 -16.82 20.22 14.15
N GLN A 416 -15.62 20.13 14.75
CA GLN A 416 -14.52 21.06 14.46
C GLN A 416 -14.12 21.01 12.98
N SER A 417 -13.95 19.82 12.42
CA SER A 417 -13.50 19.64 11.03
C SER A 417 -14.57 20.09 10.02
N VAL A 418 -15.85 19.84 10.28
CA VAL A 418 -16.96 20.34 9.46
C VAL A 418 -17.04 21.85 9.54
N LYS A 419 -16.89 22.44 10.74
CA LYS A 419 -16.81 23.88 10.95
C LYS A 419 -15.70 24.52 10.12
N GLU A 420 -14.45 24.03 10.27
CA GLU A 420 -13.30 24.56 9.55
C GLU A 420 -13.50 24.48 8.02
N THR A 421 -14.04 23.36 7.55
CA THR A 421 -14.27 23.16 6.12
C THR A 421 -15.39 24.02 5.59
N SER A 422 -16.50 24.15 6.30
CA SER A 422 -17.66 24.93 5.87
C SER A 422 -17.35 26.43 5.84
N LEU A 423 -16.59 26.95 6.80
CA LEU A 423 -16.19 28.35 6.85
C LEU A 423 -15.37 28.78 5.62
N GLU A 424 -14.61 27.90 4.98
CA GLU A 424 -13.87 28.23 3.74
C GLU A 424 -14.77 28.64 2.59
N TYR A 425 -16.02 28.19 2.58
CA TYR A 425 -16.97 28.51 1.52
C TYR A 425 -17.79 29.76 1.77
N ILE A 426 -17.96 30.17 3.04
CA ILE A 426 -18.86 31.26 3.40
C ILE A 426 -18.16 32.45 4.05
N LYS A 427 -16.89 32.37 4.48
CA LYS A 427 -16.17 33.43 5.20
C LYS A 427 -16.10 34.78 4.46
N GLU A 428 -16.15 34.76 3.13
CA GLU A 428 -16.04 35.93 2.27
C GLU A 428 -17.42 36.54 1.88
N MET A 429 -18.50 36.09 2.52
CA MET A 429 -19.83 36.56 2.20
C MET A 429 -20.10 37.94 2.80
N ASP A 430 -20.88 38.74 2.04
CA ASP A 430 -21.32 40.09 2.45
C ASP A 430 -22.22 40.02 3.70
N GLU A 431 -21.92 40.84 4.71
CA GLU A 431 -22.71 40.93 5.96
C GLU A 431 -24.17 41.25 5.71
N VAL A 432 -24.50 42.10 4.70
CA VAL A 432 -25.87 42.43 4.31
C VAL A 432 -26.63 41.21 3.80
N LEU A 433 -25.94 40.32 3.10
CA LEU A 433 -26.51 39.08 2.60
C LEU A 433 -26.76 38.09 3.74
N LEU A 434 -25.81 38.00 4.67
CA LEU A 434 -25.91 37.13 5.86
C LEU A 434 -27.11 37.55 6.74
N GLU A 435 -27.31 38.86 6.96
CA GLU A 435 -28.43 39.34 7.75
C GLU A 435 -29.80 39.07 7.08
N LYS A 436 -29.88 39.15 5.75
CA LYS A 436 -31.09 38.77 4.98
C LYS A 436 -31.40 37.28 5.14
N ILE A 437 -30.37 36.41 5.11
CA ILE A 437 -30.56 34.98 5.35
C ILE A 437 -31.11 34.74 6.76
N LYS A 438 -30.57 35.41 7.78
CA LYS A 438 -31.06 35.31 9.14
C LYS A 438 -32.55 35.68 9.24
N GLN A 439 -32.95 36.78 8.58
CA GLN A 439 -34.35 37.20 8.54
C GLN A 439 -35.27 36.19 7.84
N GLU A 440 -34.80 35.54 6.74
CA GLU A 440 -35.56 34.48 6.06
C GLU A 440 -35.82 33.26 6.94
N PHE A 441 -34.90 32.94 7.83
CA PHE A 441 -35.02 31.80 8.75
C PHE A 441 -35.86 32.13 10.00
N THR A 442 -36.23 33.40 10.22
CA THR A 442 -37.06 33.79 11.37
C THR A 442 -38.43 33.12 11.29
N GLY A 443 -38.74 32.25 12.25
CA GLY A 443 -40.00 31.48 12.28
C GLY A 443 -40.08 30.33 11.28
N LYS A 444 -39.01 30.03 10.55
CA LYS A 444 -38.95 28.93 9.59
C LYS A 444 -37.80 27.95 9.98
N THR A 445 -37.95 26.69 9.60
CA THR A 445 -36.93 25.66 9.77
C THR A 445 -36.59 25.06 8.43
N PHE A 446 -35.31 25.01 8.08
CA PHE A 446 -34.83 24.20 6.96
C PHE A 446 -34.53 22.81 7.47
N GLN A 447 -35.31 21.81 7.05
CA GLN A 447 -35.20 20.44 7.54
C GLN A 447 -34.12 19.70 6.78
N VAL A 448 -33.22 19.05 7.52
CA VAL A 448 -32.21 18.15 6.99
C VAL A 448 -32.50 16.76 7.49
N SER A 449 -32.64 15.80 6.60
CA SER A 449 -32.89 14.42 6.93
C SER A 449 -31.85 13.51 6.29
N GLN A 450 -31.18 12.70 7.10
CA GLN A 450 -30.34 11.62 6.64
C GLN A 450 -31.17 10.50 5.98
N LYS A 451 -32.43 10.34 6.39
CA LYS A 451 -33.35 9.34 5.86
C LYS A 451 -34.38 10.01 4.96
N ILE A 452 -34.48 9.50 3.73
CA ILE A 452 -35.70 9.73 2.96
C ILE A 452 -36.74 8.81 3.58
N VAL A 453 -37.57 9.37 4.47
CA VAL A 453 -38.42 8.62 5.38
C VAL A 453 -39.63 7.98 4.71
N ASP A 454 -39.98 8.40 3.47
CA ASP A 454 -41.13 7.81 2.78
C ASP A 454 -41.06 7.97 1.26
N LYS A 455 -41.50 6.95 0.51
CA LYS A 455 -41.62 7.01 -0.95
C LYS A 455 -42.51 8.16 -1.44
N ASN A 456 -43.42 8.65 -0.58
CA ASN A 456 -44.30 9.77 -0.85
C ASN A 456 -43.77 11.12 -0.34
N SER A 457 -42.68 11.14 0.43
CA SER A 457 -42.09 12.37 1.00
C SER A 457 -40.97 12.96 0.14
N MET A 458 -40.94 12.70 -1.18
CA MET A 458 -40.23 13.56 -2.13
C MET A 458 -40.60 15.05 -1.98
N GLN A 459 -41.64 15.36 -1.24
CA GLN A 459 -42.06 16.71 -0.85
C GLN A 459 -41.09 17.47 0.05
N LEU A 460 -40.15 16.77 0.75
CA LEU A 460 -39.08 17.37 1.54
C LEU A 460 -37.73 17.43 0.80
N SER A 461 -37.73 17.36 -0.53
CA SER A 461 -36.51 17.62 -1.29
C SER A 461 -35.99 19.01 -0.91
N TYR A 462 -34.69 19.17 -0.78
CA TYR A 462 -34.09 20.48 -0.47
C TYR A 462 -34.54 21.57 -1.48
N GLU A 463 -34.72 21.20 -2.74
CA GLU A 463 -35.22 22.10 -3.80
C GLU A 463 -36.61 22.66 -3.49
N ASN A 464 -37.52 21.85 -2.95
CA ASN A 464 -38.86 22.33 -2.56
C ASN A 464 -38.79 23.28 -1.36
N GLN A 465 -37.92 22.99 -0.39
CA GLN A 465 -37.73 23.88 0.75
C GLN A 465 -37.11 25.22 0.33
N LEU A 466 -36.18 25.24 -0.62
CA LEU A 466 -35.53 26.44 -1.14
C LEU A 466 -36.50 27.46 -1.71
N GLN A 467 -37.66 27.06 -2.17
CA GLN A 467 -38.69 28.00 -2.63
C GLN A 467 -39.12 29.00 -1.53
N SER A 468 -38.93 28.65 -0.26
CA SER A 468 -39.24 29.52 0.88
C SER A 468 -38.02 30.30 1.40
N PHE A 469 -36.83 30.13 0.78
CA PHE A 469 -35.57 30.74 1.18
C PHE A 469 -34.83 31.32 -0.03
N GLU A 470 -35.38 32.44 -0.57
CA GLU A 470 -34.88 33.04 -1.83
C GLU A 470 -33.45 33.54 -1.75
N THR A 471 -33.01 34.07 -0.60
CA THR A 471 -31.65 34.58 -0.42
C THR A 471 -30.68 33.41 -0.31
N LEU A 472 -31.03 32.34 0.43
CA LEU A 472 -30.26 31.13 0.47
C LEU A 472 -30.08 30.51 -0.93
N GLN A 473 -31.15 30.48 -1.73
CA GLN A 473 -31.11 29.99 -3.11
C GLN A 473 -30.10 30.73 -3.98
N LYS A 474 -29.97 32.06 -3.81
CA LYS A 474 -29.03 32.90 -4.59
C LYS A 474 -27.56 32.60 -4.31
N ILE A 475 -27.23 32.17 -3.09
CA ILE A 475 -25.84 31.89 -2.72
C ILE A 475 -25.36 30.48 -3.11
N ILE A 476 -26.31 29.56 -3.35
CA ILE A 476 -25.97 28.17 -3.70
C ILE A 476 -25.20 28.09 -5.00
N GLY A 477 -25.62 28.86 -6.05
CA GLY A 477 -24.96 28.85 -7.35
C GLY A 477 -23.48 29.19 -7.28
N PRO A 478 -23.10 30.38 -6.79
CA PRO A 478 -21.69 30.77 -6.65
C PRO A 478 -20.85 29.77 -5.81
N ILE A 479 -21.41 29.22 -4.73
CA ILE A 479 -20.69 28.26 -3.89
C ILE A 479 -20.56 26.90 -4.60
N TYR A 480 -21.61 26.48 -5.32
CA TYR A 480 -21.54 25.26 -6.14
C TYR A 480 -20.45 25.37 -7.21
N ASP A 481 -20.32 26.53 -7.86
CA ASP A 481 -19.28 26.80 -8.85
C ASP A 481 -17.88 26.74 -8.21
N LYS A 482 -17.70 27.35 -7.02
CA LYS A 482 -16.45 27.26 -6.24
C LYS A 482 -16.10 25.81 -5.90
N VAL A 483 -17.05 25.04 -5.40
CA VAL A 483 -16.87 23.60 -5.12
C VAL A 483 -16.54 22.83 -6.40
N SER A 484 -17.18 23.15 -7.51
CA SER A 484 -16.93 22.47 -8.79
C SER A 484 -15.53 22.73 -9.32
N ILE A 485 -15.02 23.94 -9.18
CA ILE A 485 -13.64 24.30 -9.57
C ILE A 485 -12.65 23.54 -8.68
N GLU A 486 -12.84 23.58 -7.36
CA GLU A 486 -11.97 22.87 -6.41
C GLU A 486 -11.97 21.35 -6.65
N GLN A 487 -13.15 20.78 -6.97
CA GLN A 487 -13.28 19.36 -7.33
C GLN A 487 -12.47 19.01 -8.58
N GLN A 488 -12.53 19.84 -9.62
CA GLN A 488 -11.76 19.62 -10.85
C GLN A 488 -10.26 19.78 -10.63
N GLU A 489 -9.84 20.73 -9.82
CA GLU A 489 -8.43 20.92 -9.46
C GLU A 489 -7.89 19.69 -8.69
N PHE A 490 -8.66 19.19 -7.75
CA PHE A 490 -8.28 17.98 -7.01
C PHE A 490 -8.26 16.74 -7.92
N GLU A 491 -9.22 16.60 -8.83
CA GLU A 491 -9.23 15.52 -9.83
C GLU A 491 -7.97 15.55 -10.72
N LYS A 492 -7.53 16.73 -11.17
CA LYS A 492 -6.28 16.87 -11.93
C LYS A 492 -5.07 16.40 -11.13
N LYS A 493 -5.01 16.69 -9.81
CA LYS A 493 -3.94 16.23 -8.94
C LYS A 493 -3.95 14.70 -8.78
N THR A 494 -5.13 14.08 -8.67
CA THR A 494 -5.22 12.61 -8.62
C THR A 494 -4.71 11.95 -9.90
N ILE A 495 -5.01 12.53 -11.06
CA ILE A 495 -4.49 12.06 -12.36
C ILE A 495 -2.96 12.14 -12.40
N THR A 496 -2.38 13.23 -11.90
CA THR A 496 -0.92 13.40 -11.82
C THR A 496 -0.25 12.30 -10.99
N HIS A 497 -0.93 11.83 -9.94
CA HIS A 497 -0.45 10.72 -9.10
C HIS A 497 -0.87 9.33 -9.60
N ASN A 498 -1.43 9.21 -10.81
CA ASN A 498 -1.96 7.95 -11.38
C ASN A 498 -3.04 7.27 -10.52
N ILE A 499 -3.78 8.05 -9.75
CA ILE A 499 -4.88 7.54 -8.91
C ILE A 499 -6.12 7.32 -9.77
N LYS A 500 -6.71 6.14 -9.71
CA LYS A 500 -8.01 5.87 -10.35
C LYS A 500 -9.12 6.56 -9.56
N SER A 501 -9.62 7.67 -10.06
CA SER A 501 -10.54 8.55 -9.35
C SER A 501 -11.81 8.89 -10.14
N GLY A 502 -12.34 7.92 -10.90
CA GLY A 502 -13.58 8.14 -11.66
C GLY A 502 -14.80 8.57 -10.83
N PHE A 503 -14.73 8.35 -9.50
CA PHE A 503 -15.72 8.82 -8.53
C PHE A 503 -15.52 10.28 -8.07
N LEU A 504 -14.56 10.99 -8.61
CA LEU A 504 -14.37 12.44 -8.41
C LEU A 504 -14.89 13.28 -9.58
N ALA A 505 -15.15 12.68 -10.74
CA ALA A 505 -15.64 13.37 -11.92
C ALA A 505 -17.12 13.76 -11.77
N ILE A 506 -17.43 15.04 -11.93
CA ILE A 506 -18.80 15.55 -11.88
C ILE A 506 -19.56 15.10 -13.13
N SER A 507 -20.57 14.27 -12.94
CA SER A 507 -21.49 13.81 -13.99
C SER A 507 -22.89 14.36 -13.78
N GLU A 508 -23.75 14.30 -14.80
CA GLU A 508 -25.17 14.71 -14.67
C GLU A 508 -25.88 13.98 -13.52
N LYS A 509 -25.55 12.70 -13.30
CA LYS A 509 -26.13 11.92 -12.19
C LYS A 509 -25.68 12.39 -10.81
N ALA A 510 -24.52 13.07 -10.72
CA ALA A 510 -23.99 13.60 -9.48
C ALA A 510 -24.51 15.00 -9.16
N GLN A 511 -24.93 15.78 -10.16
CA GLN A 511 -25.22 17.21 -10.01
C GLN A 511 -26.29 17.51 -8.94
N ASN A 512 -27.43 16.84 -8.99
CA ASN A 512 -28.54 17.11 -8.05
C ASN A 512 -28.18 16.76 -6.61
N GLU A 513 -27.52 15.64 -6.40
CA GLU A 513 -27.15 15.20 -5.06
C GLU A 513 -25.93 15.98 -4.53
N LEU A 514 -25.00 16.34 -5.41
CA LEU A 514 -23.92 17.26 -5.06
C LEU A 514 -24.48 18.62 -4.62
N ARG A 515 -25.49 19.14 -5.31
CA ARG A 515 -26.16 20.38 -4.92
C ARG A 515 -26.77 20.28 -3.51
N ALA A 516 -27.39 19.13 -3.19
CA ALA A 516 -27.90 18.90 -1.84
C ALA A 516 -26.77 18.87 -0.78
N ALA A 517 -25.65 18.22 -1.09
CA ALA A 517 -24.48 18.21 -0.20
C ALA A 517 -23.87 19.63 -0.03
N VAL A 518 -23.88 20.45 -1.09
CA VAL A 518 -23.45 21.86 -1.03
C VAL A 518 -24.40 22.70 -0.17
N ILE A 519 -25.70 22.46 -0.22
CA ILE A 519 -26.66 23.14 0.66
C ILE A 519 -26.33 22.83 2.13
N GLU A 520 -26.08 21.58 2.46
CA GLU A 520 -25.72 21.21 3.85
C GLU A 520 -24.42 21.86 4.32
N ILE A 521 -23.38 21.92 3.49
CA ILE A 521 -22.11 22.57 3.89
C ILE A 521 -22.28 24.08 4.09
N ILE A 522 -23.16 24.73 3.30
CA ILE A 522 -23.52 26.14 3.48
C ILE A 522 -24.24 26.32 4.82
N LEU A 523 -25.25 25.52 5.12
CA LEU A 523 -26.01 25.60 6.37
C LEU A 523 -25.13 25.38 7.58
N GLU A 524 -24.21 24.40 7.54
CA GLU A 524 -23.20 24.18 8.58
C GLU A 524 -22.34 25.45 8.76
N GLY A 525 -21.84 26.03 7.68
CA GLY A 525 -21.02 27.23 7.75
C GLY A 525 -21.77 28.42 8.39
N LEU A 526 -23.03 28.63 8.04
CA LEU A 526 -23.87 29.69 8.61
C LEU A 526 -24.11 29.52 10.13
N CYS A 527 -23.92 28.33 10.68
CA CYS A 527 -23.96 28.10 12.13
C CYS A 527 -22.69 28.56 12.84
N TRP A 528 -21.56 28.70 12.11
CA TRP A 528 -20.26 28.95 12.71
C TRP A 528 -19.63 30.30 12.36
N ILE A 529 -20.21 31.02 11.39
CA ILE A 529 -19.78 32.38 11.04
C ILE A 529 -20.11 33.36 12.17
N GLU A 530 -19.29 34.40 12.32
CA GLU A 530 -19.52 35.45 13.31
C GLU A 530 -19.89 36.78 12.60
N PRO A 531 -21.04 37.42 12.98
CA PRO A 531 -22.02 36.96 13.98
C PRO A 531 -22.77 35.72 13.50
N LYS A 532 -23.18 34.86 14.45
CA LYS A 532 -23.89 33.61 14.18
C LYS A 532 -25.24 33.88 13.49
N ILE A 533 -25.47 33.18 12.39
CA ILE A 533 -26.68 33.36 11.55
C ILE A 533 -27.72 32.28 11.86
N LEU A 534 -27.30 31.02 11.98
CA LEU A 534 -28.18 29.89 12.20
C LEU A 534 -27.81 29.07 13.42
N ASP A 535 -28.81 28.41 14.00
CA ASP A 535 -28.68 27.37 15.00
C ASP A 535 -29.09 26.02 14.42
N LYS A 536 -28.29 24.98 14.70
CA LYS A 536 -28.59 23.60 14.35
C LYS A 536 -29.41 22.95 15.46
N LYS A 537 -30.60 22.44 15.13
CA LYS A 537 -31.48 21.66 16.00
C LYS A 537 -31.63 20.23 15.47
N GLU A 538 -32.25 19.33 16.25
CA GLU A 538 -32.45 17.92 15.88
C GLU A 538 -33.08 17.71 14.49
N ILE A 539 -34.00 18.61 14.08
CA ILE A 539 -34.76 18.46 12.85
C ILE A 539 -34.17 19.27 11.69
N GLY A 540 -33.29 20.24 11.97
CA GLY A 540 -32.76 21.12 10.91
C GLY A 540 -32.18 22.43 11.45
N TYR A 541 -32.18 23.45 10.62
CA TYR A 541 -31.56 24.75 10.89
C TYR A 541 -32.61 25.83 11.07
N VAL A 542 -32.41 26.69 12.05
CA VAL A 542 -33.30 27.83 12.41
C VAL A 542 -32.48 29.11 12.56
N ALA A 543 -33.08 30.27 12.59
CA ALA A 543 -32.39 31.53 12.91
C ALA A 543 -31.77 31.48 14.31
N ALA A 544 -30.54 31.99 14.44
CA ALA A 544 -29.79 32.07 15.71
C ALA A 544 -30.23 33.28 16.54
#